data_ff6a611c53b14456bd4df11f07e606b6
#
_entry.id   ff6a611c53b14456bd4df11f07e606b6
#
_cell.length_a   1.000
_cell.length_b   1.000
_cell.length_c   1.000
_cell.angle_alpha   90.00
_cell.angle_beta   90.00
_cell.angle_gamma   90.00
#
_symmetry.space_group_name_H-M   'P 1'
#
loop_
_entity.id
_entity.type
_entity.pdbx_description
1 polymer ?
#
loop_
_entity_poly.entity_id
_entity_poly.type
_entity_poly.pdbx_seq_one_letter_code
_entity_poly.pdbx_strand_id
1 'polypeptide(L)'
;MSLDAPTLWLPPRVRATLMAADRWCGLAVETAACAALALAATVGFWQVMSRFVFGDPLDWSEVLTRVSVIWTVFLGLPAALRAGALLAVDFSRRQLAGTAAGRWLELAVGLLTLAVLALLIHFGIQMTWRTRFQVLAGLEVPISVVYAAIPFGAA
;
A
#
# COMPACT_ATOMS: atom_id res chain seq x y z
N MET A 1 -0.69 8.00 -16.84
CA MET A 1 0.71 7.95 -17.27
C MET A 1 0.80 6.74 -18.19
N SER A 2 0.86 6.97 -19.51
CA SER A 2 0.98 5.85 -20.45
C SER A 2 2.39 5.29 -20.34
N LEU A 3 2.48 4.03 -19.93
CA LEU A 3 3.73 3.24 -19.91
C LEU A 3 4.26 2.94 -21.35
N ASP A 4 3.84 3.70 -22.33
CA ASP A 4 4.06 3.39 -23.73
C ASP A 4 5.48 3.70 -24.24
N ALA A 5 6.25 4.51 -23.53
CA ALA A 5 7.58 4.95 -24.02
C ALA A 5 8.72 3.92 -23.85
N PRO A 6 8.89 3.20 -22.73
CA PRO A 6 10.01 2.27 -22.57
C PRO A 6 9.80 0.88 -23.20
N THR A 7 8.56 0.53 -23.56
CA THR A 7 8.21 -0.84 -24.01
C THR A 7 8.23 -1.02 -25.53
N LEU A 8 8.53 0.02 -26.30
CA LEU A 8 8.56 -0.01 -27.77
C LEU A 8 9.58 -1.01 -28.34
N TRP A 9 10.59 -1.40 -27.57
CA TRP A 9 11.67 -2.30 -27.99
C TRP A 9 11.40 -3.77 -27.65
N LEU A 10 10.30 -4.07 -26.95
CA LEU A 10 9.98 -5.45 -26.56
C LEU A 10 9.07 -6.13 -27.59
N PRO A 11 9.28 -7.42 -27.88
CA PRO A 11 8.40 -8.18 -28.76
C PRO A 11 6.96 -8.16 -28.24
N PRO A 12 5.94 -8.13 -29.13
CA PRO A 12 4.55 -7.91 -28.76
C PRO A 12 4.00 -8.93 -27.75
N ARG A 13 4.51 -10.17 -27.78
CA ARG A 13 4.15 -11.22 -26.84
C ARG A 13 4.63 -10.92 -25.41
N VAL A 14 5.87 -10.44 -25.25
CA VAL A 14 6.45 -10.09 -23.94
C VAL A 14 5.73 -8.86 -23.36
N ARG A 15 5.38 -7.90 -24.20
CA ARG A 15 4.60 -6.74 -23.79
C ARG A 15 3.21 -7.14 -23.29
N ALA A 16 2.51 -8.02 -24.00
CA ALA A 16 1.20 -8.48 -23.60
C ALA A 16 1.22 -9.26 -22.26
N THR A 17 2.23 -10.10 -22.04
CA THR A 17 2.38 -10.84 -20.77
C THR A 17 2.71 -9.93 -19.61
N LEU A 18 3.59 -8.92 -19.81
CA LEU A 18 3.93 -7.95 -18.76
C LEU A 18 2.73 -7.09 -18.37
N MET A 19 1.97 -6.60 -19.35
CA MET A 19 0.74 -5.82 -19.08
C MET A 19 -0.34 -6.67 -18.39
N ALA A 20 -0.48 -7.93 -18.79
CA ALA A 20 -1.40 -8.85 -18.13
C ALA A 20 -0.97 -9.13 -16.68
N ALA A 21 0.31 -9.41 -16.44
CA ALA A 21 0.85 -9.62 -15.11
C ALA A 21 0.67 -8.40 -14.21
N ASP A 22 0.99 -7.19 -14.71
CA ASP A 22 0.80 -5.94 -13.96
C ASP A 22 -0.67 -5.70 -13.60
N ARG A 23 -1.59 -5.97 -14.55
CA ARG A 23 -3.03 -5.85 -14.30
C ARG A 23 -3.52 -6.85 -13.25
N TRP A 24 -3.08 -8.11 -13.34
CA TRP A 24 -3.47 -9.15 -12.36
C TRP A 24 -2.90 -8.86 -10.97
N CYS A 25 -1.64 -8.45 -10.89
CA CYS A 25 -1.03 -8.02 -9.62
C CYS A 25 -1.77 -6.82 -9.03
N GLY A 26 -2.09 -5.82 -9.84
CA GLY A 26 -2.85 -4.65 -9.40
C GLY A 26 -4.22 -5.02 -8.85
N LEU A 27 -4.99 -5.85 -9.58
CA LEU A 27 -6.30 -6.34 -9.13
C LEU A 27 -6.20 -7.18 -7.85
N ALA A 28 -5.19 -8.04 -7.72
CA ALA A 28 -5.00 -8.85 -6.53
C ALA A 28 -4.71 -7.99 -5.29
N VAL A 29 -3.86 -6.98 -5.43
CA VAL A 29 -3.52 -6.04 -4.33
C VAL A 29 -4.74 -5.19 -3.95
N GLU A 30 -5.49 -4.69 -4.93
CA GLU A 30 -6.69 -3.90 -4.70
C GLU A 30 -7.80 -4.71 -4.02
N THR A 31 -8.04 -5.94 -4.49
CA THR A 31 -9.02 -6.84 -3.85
C THR A 31 -8.60 -7.23 -2.43
N ALA A 32 -7.31 -7.44 -2.19
CA ALA A 32 -6.78 -7.71 -0.85
C ALA A 32 -6.96 -6.50 0.08
N ALA A 33 -6.71 -5.28 -0.40
CA ALA A 33 -6.93 -4.05 0.36
C ALA A 33 -8.43 -3.86 0.71
N CYS A 34 -9.32 -4.07 -0.26
CA CYS A 34 -10.77 -4.02 -0.02
C CYS A 34 -11.23 -5.09 0.98
N ALA A 35 -10.71 -6.31 0.88
CA ALA A 35 -11.03 -7.37 1.83
C ALA A 35 -10.54 -7.05 3.25
N ALA A 36 -9.33 -6.50 3.39
CA ALA A 36 -8.80 -6.07 4.68
C ALA A 36 -9.63 -4.92 5.29
N LEU A 37 -10.09 -3.98 4.47
CA LEU A 37 -10.98 -2.91 4.91
C LEU A 37 -12.35 -3.44 5.36
N ALA A 38 -12.93 -4.36 4.60
CA ALA A 38 -14.20 -4.98 4.96
C ALA A 38 -14.09 -5.77 6.28
N LEU A 39 -12.98 -6.48 6.47
CA LEU A 39 -12.67 -7.18 7.72
C LEU A 39 -12.55 -6.18 8.87
N ALA A 40 -11.79 -5.11 8.70
CA ALA A 40 -11.63 -4.06 9.72
C ALA A 40 -12.98 -3.45 10.12
N ALA A 41 -13.83 -3.13 9.15
CA ALA A 41 -15.15 -2.57 9.40
C ALA A 41 -16.06 -3.54 10.13
N THR A 42 -16.08 -4.81 9.73
CA THR A 42 -16.93 -5.85 10.34
C THR A 42 -16.51 -6.14 11.77
N VAL A 43 -15.19 -6.32 12.00
CA VAL A 43 -14.66 -6.59 13.34
C VAL A 43 -14.80 -5.38 14.24
N GLY A 44 -14.56 -4.17 13.71
CA GLY A 44 -14.75 -2.93 14.46
C GLY A 44 -16.22 -2.71 14.85
N PHE A 45 -17.16 -3.00 13.96
CA PHE A 45 -18.59 -2.97 14.28
C PHE A 45 -18.93 -3.98 15.38
N TRP A 46 -18.45 -5.22 15.24
CA TRP A 46 -18.64 -6.25 16.23
C TRP A 46 -18.07 -5.86 17.60
N GLN A 47 -16.90 -5.24 17.63
CA GLN A 47 -16.26 -4.73 18.86
C GLN A 47 -17.15 -3.72 19.59
N VAL A 48 -17.74 -2.76 18.83
CA VAL A 48 -18.66 -1.77 19.40
C VAL A 48 -19.91 -2.44 19.97
N MET A 49 -20.50 -3.37 19.22
CA MET A 49 -21.68 -4.13 19.67
C MET A 49 -21.38 -4.96 20.92
N SER A 50 -20.23 -5.67 20.94
CA SER A 50 -19.81 -6.46 22.09
C SER A 50 -19.67 -5.61 23.35
N ARG A 51 -19.03 -4.46 23.22
CA ARG A 51 -18.78 -3.57 24.36
C ARG A 51 -20.06 -2.92 24.92
N PHE A 52 -20.95 -2.44 24.02
CA PHE A 52 -22.12 -1.65 24.46
C PHE A 52 -23.39 -2.45 24.65
N VAL A 53 -23.55 -3.58 23.96
CA VAL A 53 -24.76 -4.41 24.04
C VAL A 53 -24.55 -5.60 24.99
N PHE A 54 -23.39 -6.26 24.88
CA PHE A 54 -23.11 -7.47 25.69
C PHE A 54 -22.32 -7.16 26.95
N GLY A 55 -21.67 -5.98 27.07
CA GLY A 55 -20.88 -5.58 28.23
C GLY A 55 -19.55 -6.34 28.38
N ASP A 56 -19.16 -7.10 27.37
CA ASP A 56 -17.95 -7.94 27.36
C ASP A 56 -16.96 -7.43 26.29
N PRO A 57 -15.92 -6.67 26.67
CA PRO A 57 -14.95 -6.13 25.74
C PRO A 57 -14.02 -7.25 25.21
N LEU A 58 -13.95 -7.41 23.90
CA LEU A 58 -13.10 -8.37 23.23
C LEU A 58 -11.75 -7.72 22.86
N ASP A 59 -10.72 -7.93 23.66
CA ASP A 59 -9.38 -7.33 23.47
C ASP A 59 -8.75 -7.70 22.13
N TRP A 60 -8.97 -8.93 21.66
CA TRP A 60 -8.47 -9.38 20.36
C TRP A 60 -9.05 -8.62 19.16
N SER A 61 -10.30 -8.15 19.26
CA SER A 61 -10.97 -7.45 18.15
C SER A 61 -10.37 -6.09 17.88
N GLU A 62 -9.92 -5.37 18.91
CA GLU A 62 -9.22 -4.10 18.76
C GLU A 62 -7.90 -4.30 17.99
N VAL A 63 -7.13 -5.29 18.37
CA VAL A 63 -5.85 -5.61 17.74
C VAL A 63 -6.05 -6.01 16.28
N LEU A 64 -7.02 -6.89 16.00
CA LEU A 64 -7.34 -7.34 14.65
C LEU A 64 -7.80 -6.19 13.74
N THR A 65 -8.65 -5.30 14.23
CA THR A 65 -9.10 -4.11 13.50
C THR A 65 -7.90 -3.21 13.16
N ARG A 66 -7.02 -2.95 14.11
CA ARG A 66 -5.81 -2.13 13.90
C ARG A 66 -4.88 -2.74 12.86
N VAL A 67 -4.62 -4.03 12.95
CA VAL A 67 -3.78 -4.76 11.96
C VAL A 67 -4.40 -4.68 10.57
N SER A 68 -5.71 -4.93 10.46
CA SER A 68 -6.43 -4.88 9.17
C SER A 68 -6.40 -3.50 8.54
N VAL A 69 -6.54 -2.43 9.33
CA VAL A 69 -6.42 -1.04 8.84
C VAL A 69 -5.01 -0.76 8.32
N ILE A 70 -3.97 -1.18 9.05
CA ILE A 70 -2.57 -1.01 8.61
C ILE A 70 -2.35 -1.71 7.26
N TRP A 71 -2.78 -2.97 7.12
CA TRP A 71 -2.68 -3.70 5.86
C TRP A 71 -3.45 -3.01 4.72
N THR A 72 -4.67 -2.50 5.00
CA THR A 72 -5.46 -1.76 4.02
C THR A 72 -4.71 -0.54 3.49
N VAL A 73 -4.09 0.25 4.38
CA VAL A 73 -3.36 1.46 3.99
C VAL A 73 -2.14 1.12 3.13
N PHE A 74 -1.33 0.14 3.54
CA PHE A 74 -0.12 -0.21 2.81
C PHE A 74 -0.42 -0.94 1.50
N LEU A 75 -1.41 -1.81 1.43
CA LEU A 75 -1.84 -2.44 0.19
C LEU A 75 -2.53 -1.44 -0.76
N GLY A 76 -3.22 -0.44 -0.22
CA GLY A 76 -3.85 0.62 -1.02
C GLY A 76 -2.85 1.65 -1.58
N LEU A 77 -1.65 1.76 -1.02
CA LEU A 77 -0.64 2.73 -1.42
C LEU A 77 -0.25 2.62 -2.91
N PRO A 78 0.08 1.45 -3.47
CA PRO A 78 0.39 1.30 -4.89
C PRO A 78 -0.78 1.70 -5.79
N ALA A 79 -2.01 1.35 -5.41
CA ALA A 79 -3.21 1.73 -6.16
C ALA A 79 -3.40 3.26 -6.16
N ALA A 80 -3.22 3.91 -5.02
CA ALA A 80 -3.29 5.36 -4.89
C ALA A 80 -2.22 6.08 -5.73
N LEU A 81 -0.98 5.57 -5.72
CA LEU A 81 0.11 6.13 -6.54
C LEU A 81 -0.18 5.97 -8.04
N ARG A 82 -0.71 4.82 -8.47
CA ARG A 82 -1.11 4.57 -9.88
C ARG A 82 -2.28 5.44 -10.32
N ALA A 83 -3.25 5.69 -9.45
CA ALA A 83 -4.39 6.56 -9.72
C ALA A 83 -4.03 8.05 -9.85
N GLY A 84 -2.75 8.39 -9.62
CA GLY A 84 -2.31 9.78 -9.68
C GLY A 84 -2.88 10.63 -8.53
N ALA A 85 -3.10 10.03 -7.37
CA ALA A 85 -3.67 10.71 -6.19
C ALA A 85 -2.84 11.89 -5.69
N LEU A 86 -1.65 12.11 -6.25
CA LEU A 86 -0.84 13.32 -6.07
C LEU A 86 -1.39 14.49 -6.91
N LEU A 87 -2.67 14.81 -6.69
CA LEU A 87 -3.39 15.88 -7.42
C LEU A 87 -2.60 17.21 -7.51
N ALA A 88 -1.90 17.58 -6.46
CA ALA A 88 -1.06 18.78 -6.45
C ALA A 88 0.10 18.72 -7.45
N VAL A 89 0.70 17.55 -7.63
CA VAL A 89 1.78 17.34 -8.59
C VAL A 89 1.23 17.29 -10.01
N ASP A 90 0.06 16.70 -10.21
CA ASP A 90 -0.58 16.61 -11.53
C ASP A 90 -1.03 17.99 -12.04
N PHE A 91 -1.49 18.86 -11.16
CA PHE A 91 -1.83 20.26 -11.49
C PHE A 91 -0.57 21.04 -11.92
N SER A 92 0.51 20.94 -11.16
CA SER A 92 1.79 21.59 -11.49
C SER A 92 2.39 21.05 -12.79
N ARG A 93 2.27 19.74 -13.05
CA ARG A 93 2.69 19.10 -14.30
C ARG A 93 1.94 19.64 -15.51
N ARG A 94 0.61 19.83 -15.41
CA ARG A 94 -0.20 20.38 -16.50
C ARG A 94 0.16 21.82 -16.82
N GLN A 95 0.49 22.64 -15.82
CA GLN A 95 0.89 24.04 -16.04
C GLN A 95 2.31 24.17 -16.63
N LEU A 96 3.24 23.28 -16.29
CA LEU A 96 4.62 23.32 -16.77
C LEU A 96 4.89 22.34 -17.91
N ALA A 97 3.86 21.72 -18.47
CA ALA A 97 3.98 20.79 -19.58
C ALA A 97 4.68 21.45 -20.77
N GLY A 98 5.75 20.82 -21.27
CA GLY A 98 6.53 21.31 -22.40
C GLY A 98 7.69 22.25 -22.05
N THR A 99 7.85 22.65 -20.78
CA THR A 99 8.99 23.45 -20.32
C THR A 99 10.12 22.60 -19.74
N ALA A 100 11.37 23.12 -19.79
CA ALA A 100 12.50 22.46 -19.15
C ALA A 100 12.27 22.29 -17.62
N ALA A 101 11.63 23.27 -16.99
CA ALA A 101 11.27 23.22 -15.57
C ALA A 101 10.31 22.06 -15.24
N GLY A 102 9.36 21.76 -16.13
CA GLY A 102 8.44 20.62 -15.96
C GLY A 102 9.16 19.27 -15.94
N ARG A 103 10.17 19.10 -16.82
CA ARG A 103 11.00 17.86 -16.83
C ARG A 103 11.81 17.69 -15.54
N TRP A 104 12.41 18.77 -15.03
CA TRP A 104 13.14 18.71 -13.75
C TRP A 104 12.22 18.42 -12.57
N LEU A 105 11.01 18.98 -12.57
CA LEU A 105 9.99 18.68 -11.54
C LEU A 105 9.58 17.20 -11.59
N GLU A 106 9.35 16.63 -12.78
CA GLU A 106 9.01 15.20 -12.92
C GLU A 106 10.12 14.29 -12.41
N LEU A 107 11.36 14.60 -12.76
CA LEU A 107 12.52 13.85 -12.28
C LEU A 107 12.67 13.96 -10.75
N ALA A 108 12.52 15.16 -10.20
CA ALA A 108 12.63 15.39 -8.76
C ALA A 108 11.54 14.63 -7.99
N VAL A 109 10.28 14.67 -8.45
CA VAL A 109 9.18 13.93 -7.82
C VAL A 109 9.39 12.42 -7.94
N GLY A 110 9.81 11.95 -9.12
CA GLY A 110 10.10 10.52 -9.33
C GLY A 110 11.22 10.01 -8.41
N LEU A 111 12.32 10.77 -8.32
CA LEU A 111 13.45 10.44 -7.43
C LEU A 111 13.04 10.47 -5.94
N LEU A 112 12.25 11.48 -5.54
CA LEU A 112 11.78 11.59 -4.17
C LEU A 112 10.85 10.41 -3.80
N THR A 113 9.92 10.08 -4.68
CA THR A 113 9.02 8.92 -4.49
C THR A 113 9.83 7.63 -4.38
N LEU A 114 10.79 7.42 -5.26
CA LEU A 114 11.65 6.24 -5.25
C LEU A 114 12.52 6.18 -3.99
N ALA A 115 13.05 7.30 -3.53
CA ALA A 115 13.81 7.40 -2.28
C ALA A 115 12.93 7.05 -1.06
N VAL A 116 11.71 7.57 -0.99
CA VAL A 116 10.76 7.26 0.10
C VAL A 116 10.40 5.78 0.10
N LEU A 117 10.08 5.19 -1.08
CA LEU A 117 9.78 3.76 -1.18
C LEU A 117 10.98 2.90 -0.76
N ALA A 118 12.18 3.25 -1.19
CA ALA A 118 13.40 2.53 -0.81
C ALA A 118 13.66 2.60 0.72
N LEU A 119 13.42 3.75 1.35
CA LEU A 119 13.51 3.91 2.80
C LEU A 119 12.43 3.06 3.52
N LEU A 120 11.20 3.05 3.03
CA LEU A 120 10.12 2.24 3.59
C LEU A 120 10.45 0.75 3.50
N ILE A 121 10.95 0.28 2.37
CA ILE A 121 11.37 -1.12 2.21
C ILE A 121 12.51 -1.44 3.17
N HIS A 122 13.56 -0.61 3.20
CA HIS A 122 14.73 -0.86 4.05
C HIS A 122 14.36 -0.91 5.54
N PHE A 123 13.69 0.12 6.04
CA PHE A 123 13.30 0.19 7.45
C PHE A 123 12.17 -0.80 7.78
N GLY A 124 11.25 -1.04 6.85
CA GLY A 124 10.18 -2.02 7.01
C GLY A 124 10.71 -3.43 7.20
N ILE A 125 11.69 -3.86 6.38
CA ILE A 125 12.34 -5.16 6.53
C ILE A 125 13.10 -5.23 7.87
N GLN A 126 13.84 -4.18 8.22
CA GLN A 126 14.59 -4.13 9.47
C GLN A 126 13.69 -4.23 10.70
N MET A 127 12.55 -3.53 10.70
CA MET A 127 11.56 -3.59 11.79
C MET A 127 10.88 -4.95 11.86
N THR A 128 10.47 -5.51 10.72
CA THR A 128 9.88 -6.85 10.64
C THR A 128 10.81 -7.91 11.25
N TRP A 129 12.10 -7.81 10.95
CA TRP A 129 13.10 -8.75 11.48
C TRP A 129 13.34 -8.57 12.98
N ARG A 130 13.40 -7.33 13.47
CA ARG A 130 13.63 -7.03 14.90
C ARG A 130 12.45 -7.44 15.79
N THR A 131 11.23 -7.31 15.29
CA THR A 131 10.00 -7.55 16.06
C THR A 131 9.46 -8.99 15.95
N ARG A 132 10.18 -9.90 15.29
CA ARG A 132 9.73 -11.29 15.06
C ARG A 132 9.48 -12.11 16.33
N PHE A 133 10.12 -11.73 17.44
CA PHE A 133 9.96 -12.41 18.75
C PHE A 133 8.97 -11.69 19.67
N GLN A 134 8.45 -10.55 19.27
CA GLN A 134 7.46 -9.81 20.05
C GLN A 134 6.07 -10.25 19.62
N VAL A 135 5.22 -10.52 20.59
CA VAL A 135 3.85 -10.98 20.39
C VAL A 135 2.88 -9.87 20.74
N LEU A 136 1.85 -9.68 19.92
CA LEU A 136 0.76 -8.74 20.23
C LEU A 136 -0.11 -9.33 21.35
N ALA A 137 -0.28 -8.56 22.41
CA ALA A 137 -1.23 -8.92 23.47
C ALA A 137 -2.64 -9.01 22.87
N GLY A 138 -3.35 -10.10 23.15
CA GLY A 138 -4.73 -10.34 22.70
C GLY A 138 -4.88 -11.29 21.51
N LEU A 139 -3.92 -11.37 20.57
CA LEU A 139 -4.00 -12.26 19.39
C LEU A 139 -2.91 -13.33 19.35
N GLU A 140 -1.90 -13.24 20.23
CA GLU A 140 -0.70 -14.11 20.23
C GLU A 140 0.03 -14.17 18.86
N VAL A 141 -0.20 -13.19 18.00
CA VAL A 141 0.42 -13.08 16.67
C VAL A 141 1.69 -12.24 16.78
N PRO A 142 2.79 -12.62 16.10
CA PRO A 142 4.01 -11.82 16.09
C PRO A 142 3.78 -10.42 15.52
N ILE A 143 4.33 -9.40 16.17
CA ILE A 143 4.27 -8.00 15.72
C ILE A 143 4.87 -7.83 14.32
N SER A 144 5.77 -8.71 13.92
CA SER A 144 6.36 -8.74 12.59
C SER A 144 5.34 -8.80 11.44
N VAL A 145 4.16 -9.42 11.67
CA VAL A 145 3.07 -9.48 10.68
C VAL A 145 2.53 -8.08 10.38
N VAL A 146 2.46 -7.22 11.37
CA VAL A 146 2.03 -5.83 11.19
C VAL A 146 3.06 -5.04 10.40
N TYR A 147 4.33 -5.16 10.76
CA TYR A 147 5.41 -4.45 10.08
C TYR A 147 5.69 -4.98 8.67
N ALA A 148 5.36 -6.24 8.38
CA ALA A 148 5.48 -6.81 7.04
C ALA A 148 4.59 -6.09 6.00
N ALA A 149 3.50 -5.45 6.42
CA ALA A 149 2.67 -4.66 5.53
C ALA A 149 3.45 -3.51 4.85
N ILE A 150 4.46 -2.94 5.54
CA ILE A 150 5.25 -1.80 5.04
C ILE A 150 6.05 -2.18 3.79
N PRO A 151 6.95 -3.19 3.81
CA PRO A 151 7.71 -3.55 2.63
C PRO A 151 6.82 -4.15 1.52
N PHE A 152 5.73 -4.85 1.87
CA PHE A 152 4.79 -5.37 0.88
C PHE A 152 4.04 -4.26 0.13
N GLY A 153 3.63 -3.20 0.81
CA GLY A 153 2.95 -2.07 0.19
C GLY A 153 3.88 -1.11 -0.54
N ALA A 154 5.19 -1.14 -0.25
CA ALA A 154 6.19 -0.28 -0.87
C ALA A 154 6.89 -0.94 -2.08
N ALA A 155 6.75 -2.24 -2.28
CA ALA A 155 7.35 -3.01 -3.38
C ALA A 155 6.45 -3.07 -4.60
#